data_6818b1d91c006156e8f6e7062bfa9ad8
#
_entry.id   6818b1d91c006156e8f6e7062bfa9ad8
#
_cell.length_a   1.000
_cell.length_b   1.000
_cell.length_c   1.000
_cell.angle_alpha   90.00
_cell.angle_beta   90.00
_cell.angle_gamma   90.00
#
_symmetry.space_group_name_H-M   'P 1'
#
loop_
_entity.id
_entity.type
_entity.pdbx_description
1 polymer ?
#
loop_
_entity_poly.entity_id
_entity_poly.type
_entity_poly.pdbx_seq_one_letter_code
_entity_poly.pdbx_strand_id
1 'polypeptide(L)'
;MPDAPKSNSESLKKLYSDMLLIRRFEERAGQLYGMGLIGGFCHLYIGQEAVVVGLMGAAQEGDQQITAYRDHGHMLAMGIDPKAVMAELTGRSTGLSRGKGGSMHMFSSEKKFYGGHGIVGAQVPLGTGLAFANKYRGNKNVCLTYFGDGAANQGQVYESFNMAELWKLPVIYVIENNQYAMLSLIHI
;
A
#
# COMPACT_ATOMS: atom_id res chain seq x y z
N MET A 1 23.86 -9.16 14.25
CA MET A 1 23.01 -8.35 13.37
C MET A 1 23.88 -7.25 12.77
N PRO A 2 23.83 -6.98 11.48
CA PRO A 2 24.53 -5.83 10.93
C PRO A 2 23.99 -4.56 11.60
N ASP A 3 24.89 -3.63 11.95
CA ASP A 3 24.50 -2.36 12.55
C ASP A 3 23.47 -1.65 11.65
N ALA A 4 22.37 -1.22 12.24
CA ALA A 4 21.40 -0.42 11.51
C ALA A 4 22.09 0.83 10.94
N PRO A 5 21.83 1.22 9.69
CA PRO A 5 22.43 2.39 9.10
C PRO A 5 22.11 3.61 9.97
N LYS A 6 23.15 4.34 10.40
CA LYS A 6 22.98 5.57 11.18
C LYS A 6 22.18 6.56 10.35
N SER A 7 20.90 6.71 10.67
CA SER A 7 20.05 7.73 10.05
C SER A 7 20.58 9.11 10.47
N ASN A 8 20.80 10.00 9.52
CA ASN A 8 21.14 11.38 9.82
C ASN A 8 19.85 12.16 10.24
N SER A 9 20.03 13.30 10.90
CA SER A 9 18.91 14.12 11.39
C SER A 9 17.95 14.56 10.29
N GLU A 10 18.42 14.73 9.05
CA GLU A 10 17.59 15.14 7.91
C GLU A 10 16.70 14.00 7.41
N SER A 11 17.24 12.78 7.33
CA SER A 11 16.45 11.62 6.95
C SER A 11 15.34 11.33 7.97
N LEU A 12 15.62 11.46 9.27
CA LEU A 12 14.60 11.29 10.31
C LEU A 12 13.51 12.37 10.22
N LYS A 13 13.89 13.61 9.97
CA LYS A 13 12.92 14.71 9.76
C LYS A 13 12.04 14.46 8.54
N LYS A 14 12.61 13.95 7.47
CA LYS A 14 11.85 13.60 6.26
C LYS A 14 10.85 12.48 6.57
N LEU A 15 11.27 11.39 7.18
CA LEU A 15 10.38 10.28 7.55
C LEU A 15 9.23 10.77 8.45
N TYR A 16 9.55 11.62 9.45
CA TYR A 16 8.54 12.22 10.32
C TYR A 16 7.56 13.11 9.54
N SER A 17 8.06 13.95 8.64
CA SER A 17 7.23 14.82 7.79
C SER A 17 6.29 14.01 6.90
N ASP A 18 6.79 12.92 6.30
CA ASP A 18 5.99 12.04 5.45
C ASP A 18 4.87 11.33 6.26
N MET A 19 5.20 10.82 7.44
CA MET A 19 4.19 10.24 8.35
C MET A 19 3.15 11.29 8.79
N LEU A 20 3.59 12.50 9.09
CA LEU A 20 2.69 13.58 9.50
C LEU A 20 1.77 14.02 8.35
N LEU A 21 2.29 14.07 7.11
CA LEU A 21 1.48 14.34 5.92
C LEU A 21 0.36 13.31 5.78
N ILE A 22 0.68 12.01 5.87
CA ILE A 22 -0.31 10.93 5.80
C ILE A 22 -1.35 11.10 6.91
N ARG A 23 -0.93 11.31 8.16
CA ARG A 23 -1.84 11.50 9.29
C ARG A 23 -2.80 12.67 9.06
N ARG A 24 -2.31 13.84 8.68
CA ARG A 24 -3.14 15.03 8.45
C ARG A 24 -4.07 14.87 7.25
N PHE A 25 -3.60 14.21 6.21
CA PHE A 25 -4.45 13.89 5.06
C PHE A 25 -5.60 12.98 5.47
N GLU A 26 -5.33 11.92 6.21
CA GLU A 26 -6.34 10.94 6.64
C GLU A 26 -7.33 11.52 7.65
N GLU A 27 -6.87 12.37 8.58
CA GLU A 27 -7.76 13.12 9.46
C GLU A 27 -8.75 13.98 8.65
N ARG A 28 -8.26 14.62 7.59
CA ARG A 28 -9.12 15.42 6.70
C ARG A 28 -10.04 14.54 5.86
N ALA A 29 -9.56 13.42 5.34
CA ALA A 29 -10.39 12.46 4.61
C ALA A 29 -11.52 11.91 5.49
N GLY A 30 -11.24 11.57 6.75
CA GLY A 30 -12.25 11.14 7.72
C GLY A 30 -13.32 12.20 7.99
N GLN A 31 -12.92 13.46 8.11
CA GLN A 31 -13.89 14.58 8.24
C GLN A 31 -14.79 14.69 7.01
N LEU A 32 -14.22 14.65 5.80
CA LEU A 32 -14.98 14.74 4.56
C LEU A 32 -15.91 13.53 4.37
N TYR A 33 -15.47 12.36 4.80
CA TYR A 33 -16.31 11.16 4.82
C TYR A 33 -17.51 11.32 5.75
N GLY A 34 -17.29 11.82 6.97
CA GLY A 34 -18.36 12.13 7.93
C GLY A 34 -19.35 13.20 7.43
N MET A 35 -18.91 14.08 6.53
CA MET A 35 -19.75 15.09 5.86
C MET A 35 -20.49 14.53 4.62
N GLY A 36 -20.30 13.26 4.26
CA GLY A 36 -20.91 12.64 3.09
C GLY A 36 -20.31 13.07 1.75
N LEU A 37 -19.11 13.67 1.75
CA LEU A 37 -18.43 14.14 0.53
C LEU A 37 -17.56 13.07 -0.13
N ILE A 38 -17.31 11.96 0.57
CA ILE A 38 -16.63 10.76 0.05
C ILE A 38 -17.66 9.64 0.04
N GLY A 39 -17.94 9.08 -1.14
CA GLY A 39 -18.91 8.00 -1.31
C GLY A 39 -18.28 6.62 -1.14
N GLY A 40 -19.11 5.62 -0.83
CA GLY A 40 -18.68 4.24 -0.62
C GLY A 40 -17.92 4.05 0.70
N PHE A 41 -17.06 3.05 0.75
CA PHE A 41 -16.19 2.81 1.91
C PHE A 41 -14.95 3.70 1.84
N CYS A 42 -14.55 4.24 2.99
CA CYS A 42 -13.33 5.00 3.15
C CYS A 42 -12.45 4.33 4.22
N HIS A 43 -11.32 3.80 3.81
CA HIS A 43 -10.41 3.07 4.68
C HIS A 43 -9.18 3.92 4.99
N LEU A 44 -9.16 4.52 6.18
CA LEU A 44 -8.07 5.40 6.62
C LEU A 44 -6.82 4.60 7.00
N TYR A 45 -5.66 5.14 6.69
CA TYR A 45 -4.34 4.55 7.00
C TYR A 45 -3.79 4.98 8.36
N ILE A 46 -4.59 5.64 9.19
CA ILE A 46 -4.19 6.15 10.51
C ILE A 46 -3.67 5.01 11.39
N GLY A 47 -2.50 5.21 11.97
CA GLY A 47 -1.83 4.26 12.85
C GLY A 47 -0.84 3.34 12.15
N GLN A 48 -0.81 3.32 10.82
CA GLN A 48 0.08 2.45 10.02
C GLN A 48 1.13 3.25 9.23
N GLU A 49 1.25 4.55 9.43
CA GLU A 49 2.09 5.46 8.64
C GLU A 49 3.55 5.02 8.60
N ALA A 50 4.07 4.54 9.73
CA ALA A 50 5.46 4.12 9.83
C ALA A 50 5.80 2.91 8.95
N VAL A 51 4.82 2.03 8.67
CA VAL A 51 5.01 0.85 7.83
C VAL A 51 5.38 1.28 6.42
N VAL A 52 4.51 2.04 5.77
CA VAL A 52 4.73 2.44 4.38
C VAL A 52 5.89 3.42 4.24
N VAL A 53 6.03 4.40 5.15
CA VAL A 53 7.09 5.40 5.08
C VAL A 53 8.46 4.75 5.30
N GLY A 54 8.58 3.80 6.24
CA GLY A 54 9.80 3.05 6.48
C GLY A 54 10.23 2.19 5.29
N LEU A 55 9.28 1.46 4.70
CA LEU A 55 9.55 0.63 3.52
C LEU A 55 9.89 1.46 2.29
N MET A 56 9.20 2.60 2.08
CA MET A 56 9.53 3.54 1.00
C MET A 56 10.92 4.16 1.16
N GLY A 57 11.35 4.39 2.40
CA GLY A 57 12.71 4.86 2.67
C GLY A 57 13.81 3.86 2.30
N ALA A 58 13.47 2.57 2.19
CA ALA A 58 14.38 1.49 1.80
C ALA A 58 14.21 1.04 0.35
N ALA A 59 13.06 1.33 -0.28
CA ALA A 59 12.76 0.95 -1.64
C ALA A 59 13.70 1.64 -2.65
N GLN A 60 13.99 0.95 -3.73
CA GLN A 60 14.84 1.46 -4.81
C GLN A 60 14.01 1.86 -6.03
N GLU A 61 14.62 2.65 -6.91
CA GLU A 61 13.97 3.02 -8.16
C GLU A 61 13.63 1.79 -9.00
N GLY A 62 12.39 1.69 -9.42
CA GLY A 62 11.87 0.57 -10.20
C GLY A 62 11.19 -0.52 -9.37
N ASP A 63 11.31 -0.49 -8.05
CA ASP A 63 10.56 -1.38 -7.18
C ASP A 63 9.06 -1.14 -7.30
N GLN A 64 8.32 -2.23 -7.24
CA GLN A 64 6.87 -2.24 -7.46
C GLN A 64 6.14 -2.36 -6.14
N GLN A 65 4.96 -1.78 -6.07
CA GLN A 65 4.11 -1.87 -4.89
C GLN A 65 2.67 -2.21 -5.25
N ILE A 66 2.05 -3.01 -4.41
CA ILE A 66 0.65 -3.38 -4.50
C ILE A 66 0.09 -3.58 -3.08
N THR A 67 -1.10 -3.08 -2.82
CA THR A 67 -1.71 -3.14 -1.50
C THR A 67 -3.18 -3.54 -1.56
N ALA A 68 -3.77 -3.69 -0.38
CA ALA A 68 -5.20 -3.90 -0.18
C ALA A 68 -6.00 -2.60 -0.41
N TYR A 69 -7.19 -2.55 0.15
CA TYR A 69 -8.14 -1.43 0.04
C TYR A 69 -7.76 -0.19 0.87
N ARG A 70 -6.64 -0.23 1.63
CA ARG A 70 -6.17 0.87 2.48
C ARG A 70 -4.91 1.47 1.85
N ASP A 71 -5.09 2.18 0.74
CA ASP A 71 -4.02 2.57 -0.19
C ASP A 71 -3.62 4.05 -0.15
N HIS A 72 -4.35 4.92 0.61
CA HIS A 72 -4.08 6.36 0.64
C HIS A 72 -2.65 6.66 1.11
N GLY A 73 -2.21 6.03 2.21
CA GLY A 73 -0.87 6.22 2.75
C GLY A 73 0.23 5.83 1.76
N HIS A 74 0.01 4.77 0.99
CA HIS A 74 0.94 4.32 -0.04
C HIS A 74 1.09 5.36 -1.16
N MET A 75 -0.02 5.91 -1.64
CA MET A 75 -0.02 6.95 -2.66
C MET A 75 0.77 8.18 -2.21
N LEU A 76 0.53 8.63 -0.98
CA LEU A 76 1.21 9.80 -0.42
C LEU A 76 2.70 9.54 -0.18
N ALA A 77 3.05 8.37 0.37
CA ALA A 77 4.44 7.99 0.60
C ALA A 77 5.25 7.87 -0.70
N MET A 78 4.60 7.53 -1.82
CA MET A 78 5.20 7.50 -3.14
C MET A 78 5.31 8.87 -3.82
N GLY A 79 4.92 9.94 -3.11
CA GLY A 79 5.01 11.31 -3.59
C GLY A 79 3.93 11.70 -4.60
N ILE A 80 2.78 11.06 -4.58
CA ILE A 80 1.61 11.51 -5.34
C ILE A 80 1.05 12.76 -4.66
N ASP A 81 0.66 13.75 -5.48
CA ASP A 81 0.09 15.00 -4.98
C ASP A 81 -1.16 14.72 -4.12
N PRO A 82 -1.17 15.15 -2.84
CA PRO A 82 -2.32 14.98 -1.96
C PRO A 82 -3.62 15.56 -2.53
N LYS A 83 -3.55 16.60 -3.37
CA LYS A 83 -4.73 17.16 -4.04
C LYS A 83 -5.33 16.18 -5.03
N ALA A 84 -4.50 15.45 -5.78
CA ALA A 84 -4.97 14.45 -6.73
C ALA A 84 -5.58 13.24 -6.01
N VAL A 85 -5.00 12.82 -4.88
CA VAL A 85 -5.56 11.76 -4.04
C VAL A 85 -6.91 12.19 -3.45
N MET A 86 -7.01 13.41 -2.90
CA MET A 86 -8.25 13.92 -2.35
C MET A 86 -9.33 14.13 -3.44
N ALA A 87 -8.93 14.54 -4.62
CA ALA A 87 -9.83 14.66 -5.77
C ALA A 87 -10.43 13.30 -6.16
N GLU A 88 -9.61 12.24 -6.12
CA GLU A 88 -10.09 10.87 -6.37
C GLU A 88 -11.11 10.43 -5.32
N LEU A 89 -10.80 10.63 -4.02
CA LEU A 89 -11.70 10.30 -2.91
C LEU A 89 -13.06 11.00 -3.02
N THR A 90 -13.05 12.25 -3.48
CA THR A 90 -14.28 13.08 -3.60
C THR A 90 -14.96 12.97 -4.96
N GLY A 91 -14.56 12.00 -5.82
CA GLY A 91 -15.18 11.72 -7.11
C GLY A 91 -14.96 12.81 -8.17
N ARG A 92 -13.84 13.54 -8.12
CA ARG A 92 -13.56 14.63 -9.05
C ARG A 92 -12.79 14.14 -10.28
N SER A 93 -13.06 14.75 -11.42
CA SER A 93 -12.41 14.42 -12.70
C SER A 93 -10.89 14.66 -12.72
N THR A 94 -10.39 15.47 -11.78
CA THR A 94 -8.95 15.72 -11.58
C THR A 94 -8.26 14.67 -10.72
N GLY A 95 -9.01 13.69 -10.20
CA GLY A 95 -8.44 12.55 -9.48
C GLY A 95 -7.69 11.59 -10.39
N LEU A 96 -6.90 10.70 -9.79
CA LEU A 96 -5.98 9.76 -10.45
C LEU A 96 -6.69 8.82 -11.43
N SER A 97 -7.89 8.36 -11.08
CA SER A 97 -8.77 7.54 -11.93
C SER A 97 -10.03 8.32 -12.33
N ARG A 98 -9.91 9.64 -12.43
CA ARG A 98 -11.02 10.58 -12.76
C ARG A 98 -12.20 10.47 -11.80
N GLY A 99 -11.92 10.18 -10.53
CA GLY A 99 -12.92 10.03 -9.48
C GLY A 99 -13.73 8.73 -9.53
N LYS A 100 -13.29 7.74 -10.28
CA LYS A 100 -14.00 6.45 -10.45
C LYS A 100 -13.49 5.35 -9.53
N GLY A 101 -12.26 5.45 -9.06
CA GLY A 101 -11.63 4.47 -8.17
C GLY A 101 -12.03 4.65 -6.71
N GLY A 102 -12.20 5.90 -6.29
CA GLY A 102 -12.52 6.23 -4.89
C GLY A 102 -11.41 5.82 -3.93
N SER A 103 -11.79 5.45 -2.70
CA SER A 103 -10.85 5.15 -1.60
C SER A 103 -10.05 3.86 -1.78
N MET A 104 -10.52 2.89 -2.56
CA MET A 104 -9.97 1.53 -2.54
C MET A 104 -9.24 1.13 -3.84
N HIS A 105 -9.26 1.97 -4.86
CA HIS A 105 -8.79 1.60 -6.20
C HIS A 105 -7.96 2.72 -6.82
N MET A 106 -6.90 3.13 -6.12
CA MET A 106 -5.93 4.09 -6.63
C MET A 106 -4.76 3.38 -7.28
N PHE A 107 -4.29 3.89 -8.41
CA PHE A 107 -3.20 3.32 -9.20
C PHE A 107 -2.29 4.41 -9.72
N SER A 108 -1.01 4.11 -9.86
CA SER A 108 -0.05 4.97 -10.56
C SER A 108 1.01 4.12 -11.26
N SER A 109 0.83 3.87 -12.55
CA SER A 109 1.80 3.12 -13.34
C SER A 109 3.16 3.83 -13.43
N GLU A 110 3.16 5.16 -13.44
CA GLU A 110 4.36 5.98 -13.42
C GLU A 110 5.20 5.70 -12.17
N LYS A 111 4.55 5.66 -11.00
CA LYS A 111 5.18 5.38 -9.71
C LYS A 111 5.32 3.89 -9.40
N LYS A 112 5.01 3.00 -10.36
CA LYS A 112 5.04 1.55 -10.14
C LYS A 112 4.14 1.07 -8.99
N PHE A 113 3.07 1.81 -8.73
CA PHE A 113 2.04 1.43 -7.77
C PHE A 113 0.88 0.73 -8.50
N TYR A 114 0.75 -0.55 -8.26
CA TYR A 114 -0.23 -1.41 -8.94
C TYR A 114 -1.54 -1.57 -8.15
N GLY A 115 -1.81 -0.62 -7.29
CA GLY A 115 -3.12 -0.28 -6.78
C GLY A 115 -3.50 -0.86 -5.46
N GLY A 116 -4.62 -0.30 -5.00
CA GLY A 116 -5.45 -0.81 -3.94
C GLY A 116 -6.48 -1.80 -4.48
N HIS A 117 -6.73 -2.85 -3.73
CA HIS A 117 -7.65 -3.92 -4.11
C HIS A 117 -8.73 -4.13 -3.04
N GLY A 118 -10.01 -4.01 -3.42
CA GLY A 118 -11.14 -4.18 -2.51
C GLY A 118 -11.37 -5.62 -2.06
N ILE A 119 -11.02 -6.61 -2.90
CA ILE A 119 -11.15 -8.02 -2.55
C ILE A 119 -10.02 -8.43 -1.62
N VAL A 120 -10.37 -8.90 -0.41
CA VAL A 120 -9.41 -9.26 0.64
C VAL A 120 -8.46 -10.37 0.15
N GLY A 121 -7.16 -10.10 0.20
CA GLY A 121 -6.12 -11.05 -0.20
C GLY A 121 -5.82 -11.11 -1.70
N ALA A 122 -6.64 -10.51 -2.57
CA ALA A 122 -6.48 -10.59 -4.02
C ALA A 122 -5.14 -10.01 -4.52
N GLN A 123 -4.61 -9.00 -3.85
CA GLN A 123 -3.33 -8.39 -4.21
C GLN A 123 -2.13 -9.31 -3.98
N VAL A 124 -2.24 -10.35 -3.15
CA VAL A 124 -1.11 -11.21 -2.82
C VAL A 124 -0.66 -12.04 -4.04
N PRO A 125 -1.53 -12.81 -4.73
CA PRO A 125 -1.14 -13.48 -5.96
C PRO A 125 -0.76 -12.51 -7.09
N LEU A 126 -1.38 -11.32 -7.15
CA LEU A 126 -1.01 -10.30 -8.14
C LEU A 126 0.42 -9.78 -7.91
N GLY A 127 0.78 -9.48 -6.66
CA GLY A 127 2.15 -9.08 -6.30
C GLY A 127 3.17 -10.18 -6.57
N THR A 128 2.80 -11.44 -6.32
CA THR A 128 3.60 -12.60 -6.70
C THR A 128 3.83 -12.66 -8.21
N GLY A 129 2.80 -12.37 -9.00
CA GLY A 129 2.89 -12.28 -10.45
C GLY A 129 3.78 -11.14 -10.95
N LEU A 130 3.73 -9.98 -10.28
CA LEU A 130 4.65 -8.86 -10.57
C LEU A 130 6.11 -9.25 -10.30
N ALA A 131 6.37 -9.92 -9.19
CA ALA A 131 7.70 -10.43 -8.86
C ALA A 131 8.15 -11.51 -9.84
N PHE A 132 7.25 -12.40 -10.28
CA PHE A 132 7.52 -13.35 -11.35
C PHE A 132 7.96 -12.65 -12.64
N ALA A 133 7.24 -11.58 -13.03
CA ALA A 133 7.59 -10.78 -14.20
C ALA A 133 8.99 -10.14 -14.06
N ASN A 134 9.35 -9.63 -12.88
CA ASN A 134 10.67 -9.10 -12.61
C ASN A 134 11.76 -10.17 -12.82
N LYS A 135 11.56 -11.34 -12.23
CA LYS A 135 12.49 -12.47 -12.40
C LYS A 135 12.60 -12.92 -13.84
N TYR A 136 11.48 -13.07 -14.54
CA TYR A 136 11.44 -13.48 -15.95
C TYR A 136 12.18 -12.50 -16.86
N ARG A 137 12.08 -11.20 -16.58
CA ARG A 137 12.78 -10.14 -17.32
C ARG A 137 14.25 -9.98 -16.91
N GLY A 138 14.70 -10.64 -15.86
CA GLY A 138 16.06 -10.57 -15.36
C GLY A 138 16.42 -9.24 -14.72
N ASN A 139 15.43 -8.42 -14.29
CA ASN A 139 15.70 -7.21 -13.53
C ASN A 139 15.88 -7.52 -12.02
N LYS A 140 16.40 -6.54 -11.28
CA LYS A 140 16.70 -6.69 -9.84
C LYS A 140 15.61 -6.09 -8.94
N ASN A 141 14.52 -5.58 -9.52
CA ASN A 141 13.46 -4.94 -8.76
C ASN A 141 12.66 -5.96 -7.94
N VAL A 142 12.19 -5.52 -6.80
CA VAL A 142 11.32 -6.29 -5.93
C VAL A 142 9.87 -5.81 -6.02
N CYS A 143 8.94 -6.66 -5.62
CA CYS A 143 7.55 -6.27 -5.43
C CYS A 143 7.22 -6.27 -3.94
N LEU A 144 6.92 -5.10 -3.38
CA LEU A 144 6.38 -4.94 -2.04
C LEU A 144 4.87 -5.22 -2.10
N THR A 145 4.44 -6.29 -1.45
CA THR A 145 3.04 -6.75 -1.47
C THR A 145 2.47 -6.66 -0.08
N TYR A 146 1.62 -5.65 0.15
CA TYR A 146 1.03 -5.37 1.45
C TYR A 146 -0.35 -6.04 1.59
N PHE A 147 -0.64 -6.58 2.77
CA PHE A 147 -1.95 -7.13 3.10
C PHE A 147 -2.18 -7.14 4.62
N GLY A 148 -3.44 -7.08 5.02
CA GLY A 148 -3.81 -7.10 6.42
C GLY A 148 -3.67 -8.48 7.06
N ASP A 149 -3.58 -8.51 8.40
CA ASP A 149 -3.52 -9.73 9.21
C ASP A 149 -4.71 -10.66 8.96
N GLY A 150 -5.91 -10.12 8.74
CA GLY A 150 -7.07 -10.91 8.37
C GLY A 150 -6.92 -11.62 7.03
N ALA A 151 -6.31 -10.96 6.04
CA ALA A 151 -6.04 -11.55 4.73
C ALA A 151 -5.01 -12.69 4.80
N ALA A 152 -4.13 -12.69 5.79
CA ALA A 152 -3.07 -13.68 5.95
C ALA A 152 -3.59 -15.13 6.04
N ASN A 153 -4.85 -15.31 6.42
CA ASN A 153 -5.49 -16.63 6.54
C ASN A 153 -6.19 -17.11 5.25
N GLN A 154 -6.13 -16.33 4.18
CA GLN A 154 -6.71 -16.71 2.88
C GLN A 154 -5.84 -17.75 2.17
N GLY A 155 -6.47 -18.76 1.52
CA GLY A 155 -5.75 -19.84 0.82
C GLY A 155 -4.77 -19.33 -0.24
N GLN A 156 -5.15 -18.33 -1.03
CA GLN A 156 -4.29 -17.74 -2.05
C GLN A 156 -3.00 -17.11 -1.51
N VAL A 157 -2.94 -16.76 -0.22
CA VAL A 157 -1.73 -16.27 0.43
C VAL A 157 -0.70 -17.40 0.54
N TYR A 158 -1.13 -18.55 1.04
CA TYR A 158 -0.27 -19.74 1.17
C TYR A 158 0.17 -20.27 -0.19
N GLU A 159 -0.71 -20.29 -1.18
CA GLU A 159 -0.39 -20.65 -2.55
C GLU A 159 0.69 -19.71 -3.12
N SER A 160 0.54 -18.41 -2.90
CA SER A 160 1.50 -17.39 -3.33
C SER A 160 2.86 -17.55 -2.65
N PHE A 161 2.88 -17.82 -1.35
CA PHE A 161 4.11 -18.06 -0.59
C PHE A 161 4.85 -19.29 -1.12
N ASN A 162 4.11 -20.38 -1.38
CA ASN A 162 4.67 -21.60 -1.94
C ASN A 162 5.31 -21.35 -3.31
N MET A 163 4.61 -20.65 -4.21
CA MET A 163 5.15 -20.31 -5.54
C MET A 163 6.36 -19.37 -5.44
N ALA A 164 6.29 -18.37 -4.56
CA ALA A 164 7.39 -17.43 -4.38
C ALA A 164 8.66 -18.11 -3.89
N GLU A 165 8.54 -19.02 -2.92
CA GLU A 165 9.67 -19.78 -2.41
C GLU A 165 10.20 -20.79 -3.44
N LEU A 166 9.33 -21.56 -4.09
CA LEU A 166 9.71 -22.54 -5.10
C LEU A 166 10.50 -21.90 -6.25
N TRP A 167 10.05 -20.74 -6.70
CA TRP A 167 10.66 -20.04 -7.81
C TRP A 167 11.63 -18.94 -7.40
N LYS A 168 11.90 -18.76 -6.09
CA LYS A 168 12.79 -17.70 -5.56
C LYS A 168 12.46 -16.34 -6.16
N LEU A 169 11.18 -15.93 -6.03
CA LEU A 169 10.70 -14.69 -6.60
C LEU A 169 11.12 -13.48 -5.75
N PRO A 170 11.46 -12.34 -6.37
CA PRO A 170 11.81 -11.12 -5.67
C PRO A 170 10.55 -10.38 -5.14
N VAL A 171 9.87 -10.99 -4.19
CA VAL A 171 8.69 -10.42 -3.51
C VAL A 171 8.96 -10.27 -2.02
N ILE A 172 8.49 -9.16 -1.45
CA ILE A 172 8.49 -8.93 -0.02
C ILE A 172 7.03 -8.82 0.42
N TYR A 173 6.57 -9.78 1.19
CA TYR A 173 5.23 -9.80 1.75
C TYR A 173 5.22 -9.02 3.07
N VAL A 174 4.36 -8.00 3.14
CA VAL A 174 4.24 -7.09 4.28
C VAL A 174 2.88 -7.27 4.92
N ILE A 175 2.86 -7.79 6.15
CA ILE A 175 1.63 -7.95 6.92
C ILE A 175 1.41 -6.70 7.76
N GLU A 176 0.36 -5.95 7.45
CA GLU A 176 -0.10 -4.81 8.22
C GLU A 176 -1.06 -5.29 9.31
N ASN A 177 -0.50 -5.60 10.48
CA ASN A 177 -1.26 -6.17 11.59
C ASN A 177 -1.91 -5.06 12.43
N ASN A 178 -3.12 -4.66 12.05
CA ASN A 178 -3.93 -3.72 12.82
C ASN A 178 -4.95 -4.41 13.73
N GLN A 179 -5.00 -5.74 13.73
CA GLN A 179 -5.88 -6.58 14.55
C GLN A 179 -7.39 -6.40 14.26
N TYR A 180 -7.74 -5.84 13.09
CA TYR A 180 -9.13 -5.63 12.68
C TYR A 180 -9.35 -6.09 11.25
N ALA A 181 -10.33 -6.95 11.05
CA ALA A 181 -10.79 -7.37 9.73
C ALA A 181 -12.29 -7.69 9.74
N MET A 182 -12.99 -7.34 8.65
CA MET A 182 -14.40 -7.67 8.47
C MET A 182 -14.61 -9.08 7.90
N LEU A 183 -13.70 -9.50 7.02
CA LEU A 183 -13.68 -10.83 6.41
C LEU A 183 -12.38 -11.52 6.82
N SER A 184 -12.44 -12.27 7.90
CA SER A 184 -11.25 -12.91 8.45
C SER A 184 -11.59 -14.13 9.28
N LEU A 185 -10.72 -15.13 9.23
CA LEU A 185 -10.71 -16.31 10.09
C LEU A 185 -9.86 -16.10 11.35
N ILE A 186 -9.45 -14.90 11.68
CA ILE A 186 -8.60 -14.62 12.86
C ILE A 186 -9.32 -14.87 14.19
N HIS A 187 -10.63 -15.05 14.16
CA HIS A 187 -11.46 -15.30 15.35
C HIS A 187 -11.87 -16.76 15.51
N ILE A 188 -11.24 -17.67 14.77
CA ILE A 188 -11.45 -19.10 14.89
C ILE A 188 -10.36 -19.73 15.75
#